data_688dcf805cb1cc807ee8919f21d2e52f
#
_entry.id   688dcf805cb1cc807ee8919f21d2e52f
#
_cell.length_a   1.000
_cell.length_b   1.000
_cell.length_c   1.000
_cell.angle_alpha   90.00
_cell.angle_beta   90.00
_cell.angle_gamma   90.00
#
_symmetry.space_group_name_H-M   'P 1'
#
loop_
_entity.id
_entity.type
_entity.pdbx_description
1 polymer ?
#
loop_
_entity_poly.entity_id
_entity_poly.type
_entity_poly.pdbx_seq_one_letter_code
_entity_poly.pdbx_strand_id
1 'polypeptide(L)'
;TLSRNGINIILITQASSVHTMCIAVSEKDAEKAKEAADRCFAYEISTGELNPLKVEKGFSIVCLVGDDVLNQSGATGRMLATLGKHSIRVRATAQGSSERNVSVIVRSQDASDAIYHIHNGFFDKSPVKDIHLFIAGFGVVGRALVDLIHKNSDKIVARTGKKIHVCGLSNSRKFVVNMAGLDLSDPVAL
;
A
#
# COMPACT_ATOMS: atom_id res chain seq x y z
N THR A 1 23.27 9.94 23.21
CA THR A 1 24.52 10.36 22.56
C THR A 1 24.25 11.33 21.41
N LEU A 2 23.41 10.98 20.41
CA LEU A 2 23.15 11.85 19.24
C LEU A 2 22.51 13.20 19.67
N SER A 3 21.50 13.17 20.54
CA SER A 3 20.83 14.37 21.05
C SER A 3 21.80 15.32 21.75
N ARG A 4 22.75 14.79 22.56
CA ARG A 4 23.79 15.61 23.21
C ARG A 4 24.72 16.29 22.21
N ASN A 5 24.85 15.75 21.01
CA ASN A 5 25.63 16.34 19.91
C ASN A 5 24.77 17.26 19.01
N GLY A 6 23.53 17.59 19.42
CA GLY A 6 22.63 18.44 18.65
C GLY A 6 22.11 17.81 17.36
N ILE A 7 22.11 16.48 17.27
CA ILE A 7 21.64 15.73 16.11
C ILE A 7 20.20 15.32 16.36
N ASN A 8 19.31 15.77 15.49
CA ASN A 8 17.90 15.38 15.51
C ASN A 8 17.71 14.04 14.82
N ILE A 9 17.09 13.10 15.55
CA ILE A 9 16.70 11.79 14.97
C ILE A 9 15.31 11.92 14.42
N ILE A 10 15.13 11.63 13.14
CA ILE A 10 13.86 11.74 12.43
C ILE A 10 13.07 10.45 12.57
N LEU A 11 13.75 9.30 12.53
CA LEU A 11 13.13 7.99 12.59
C LEU A 11 14.08 6.98 13.21
N ILE A 12 13.52 6.07 14.01
CA ILE A 12 14.23 4.91 14.56
C ILE A 12 13.43 3.67 14.21
N THR A 13 14.10 2.64 13.73
CA THR A 13 13.52 1.31 13.56
C THR A 13 14.51 0.24 14.00
N GLN A 14 14.00 -0.78 14.68
CA GLN A 14 14.77 -1.90 15.18
C GLN A 14 14.03 -3.20 14.88
N ALA A 15 14.73 -4.18 14.32
CA ALA A 15 14.19 -5.51 14.15
C ALA A 15 14.33 -6.33 15.45
N SER A 16 13.28 -7.04 15.83
CA SER A 16 13.23 -7.80 17.11
C SER A 16 14.22 -8.96 17.20
N SER A 17 14.68 -9.48 16.07
CA SER A 17 15.53 -10.70 16.02
C SER A 17 16.99 -10.42 15.65
N VAL A 18 17.36 -9.18 15.35
CA VAL A 18 18.69 -8.83 14.88
C VAL A 18 19.22 -7.68 15.73
N HIS A 19 20.50 -7.75 16.10
CA HIS A 19 21.21 -6.69 16.82
C HIS A 19 21.48 -5.46 15.93
N THR A 20 20.52 -5.11 15.06
CA THR A 20 20.64 -4.01 14.12
C THR A 20 19.59 -2.96 14.42
N MET A 21 20.06 -1.74 14.68
CA MET A 21 19.21 -0.54 14.80
C MET A 21 19.48 0.37 13.61
N CYS A 22 18.42 0.83 12.95
CA CYS A 22 18.53 1.84 11.91
C CYS A 22 17.99 3.18 12.43
N ILE A 23 18.73 4.24 12.18
CA ILE A 23 18.32 5.61 12.49
C ILE A 23 18.35 6.46 11.23
N ALA A 24 17.37 7.35 11.07
CA ALA A 24 17.39 8.37 10.05
C ALA A 24 17.65 9.74 10.67
N VAL A 25 18.59 10.45 10.09
CA VAL A 25 18.96 11.82 10.44
C VAL A 25 19.00 12.68 9.17
N SER A 26 19.04 14.00 9.32
CA SER A 26 19.28 14.89 8.18
C SER A 26 20.62 14.54 7.48
N GLU A 27 20.63 14.57 6.16
CA GLU A 27 21.83 14.22 5.38
C GLU A 27 23.06 15.06 5.80
N LYS A 28 22.84 16.35 6.12
CA LYS A 28 23.90 17.25 6.63
C LYS A 28 24.53 16.79 7.96
N ASP A 29 23.78 16.03 8.76
CA ASP A 29 24.21 15.56 10.07
C ASP A 29 24.73 14.11 10.03
N ALA A 30 24.68 13.45 8.87
CA ALA A 30 24.96 12.02 8.74
C ALA A 30 26.38 11.63 9.19
N GLU A 31 27.39 12.35 8.74
CA GLU A 31 28.79 12.08 9.12
C GLU A 31 29.02 12.37 10.61
N LYS A 32 28.48 13.50 11.10
CA LYS A 32 28.57 13.86 12.52
C LYS A 32 27.88 12.81 13.40
N ALA A 33 26.75 12.25 12.92
CA ALA A 33 26.04 11.18 13.61
C ALA A 33 26.88 9.90 13.68
N LYS A 34 27.52 9.55 12.56
CA LYS A 34 28.44 8.41 12.49
C LYS A 34 29.58 8.56 13.49
N GLU A 35 30.29 9.68 13.45
CA GLU A 35 31.42 9.94 14.36
C GLU A 35 31.00 9.90 15.84
N ALA A 36 29.86 10.50 16.17
CA ALA A 36 29.34 10.51 17.54
C ALA A 36 28.94 9.10 18.02
N ALA A 37 28.35 8.29 17.13
CA ALA A 37 27.98 6.91 17.45
C ALA A 37 29.23 6.01 17.56
N ASP A 38 30.13 6.03 16.60
CA ASP A 38 31.33 5.20 16.61
C ASP A 38 32.25 5.53 17.83
N ARG A 39 32.31 6.81 18.23
CA ARG A 39 32.99 7.20 19.46
C ARG A 39 32.30 6.70 20.72
N CYS A 40 30.97 6.70 20.74
CA CYS A 40 30.20 6.22 21.87
C CYS A 40 30.36 4.71 22.09
N PHE A 41 30.48 3.96 21.02
CA PHE A 41 30.59 2.50 21.02
C PHE A 41 31.99 2.03 20.64
N ALA A 42 33.00 2.87 20.90
CA ALA A 42 34.37 2.58 20.52
C ALA A 42 34.95 1.28 21.15
N TYR A 43 34.54 0.99 22.38
CA TYR A 43 34.94 -0.24 23.07
C TYR A 43 34.32 -1.48 22.41
N GLU A 44 33.03 -1.49 22.20
CA GLU A 44 32.27 -2.61 21.59
C GLU A 44 32.72 -2.84 20.14
N ILE A 45 33.06 -1.76 19.43
CA ILE A 45 33.63 -1.86 18.08
C ILE A 45 35.05 -2.48 18.13
N SER A 46 35.86 -2.08 19.11
CA SER A 46 37.23 -2.61 19.25
C SER A 46 37.26 -4.08 19.65
N THR A 47 36.27 -4.55 20.39
CA THR A 47 36.10 -5.96 20.79
C THR A 47 35.41 -6.82 19.72
N GLY A 48 34.89 -6.19 18.64
CA GLY A 48 34.16 -6.89 17.59
C GLY A 48 32.74 -7.25 17.92
N GLU A 49 32.21 -6.75 19.05
CA GLU A 49 30.80 -6.96 19.44
C GLU A 49 29.83 -6.13 18.59
N LEU A 50 30.28 -4.97 18.11
CA LEU A 50 29.54 -4.10 17.19
C LEU A 50 30.37 -3.77 15.96
N ASN A 51 29.69 -3.66 14.82
CA ASN A 51 30.30 -3.11 13.62
C ASN A 51 30.21 -1.57 13.63
N PRO A 52 31.18 -0.86 13.03
CA PRO A 52 31.09 0.58 12.83
C PRO A 52 29.79 0.96 12.12
N LEU A 53 29.25 2.14 12.45
CA LEU A 53 28.02 2.63 11.84
C LEU A 53 28.18 2.81 10.33
N LYS A 54 27.26 2.22 9.57
CA LYS A 54 27.21 2.38 8.12
C LYS A 54 26.26 3.52 7.76
N VAL A 55 26.76 4.48 6.99
CA VAL A 55 25.96 5.59 6.47
C VAL A 55 25.49 5.26 5.06
N GLU A 56 24.19 5.44 4.81
CA GLU A 56 23.58 5.38 3.49
C GLU A 56 22.88 6.72 3.21
N LYS A 57 23.13 7.33 2.05
CA LYS A 57 22.57 8.63 1.63
C LYS A 57 21.62 8.49 0.44
N GLY A 58 20.92 9.55 0.11
CA GLY A 58 20.00 9.58 -1.05
C GLY A 58 18.66 8.93 -0.77
N PHE A 59 18.15 9.04 0.44
CA PHE A 59 16.82 8.54 0.84
C PHE A 59 15.89 9.67 1.27
N SER A 60 14.60 9.44 1.06
CA SER A 60 13.51 10.30 1.50
C SER A 60 12.52 9.51 2.32
N ILE A 61 11.87 10.21 3.27
CA ILE A 61 10.78 9.65 4.07
C ILE A 61 9.47 10.12 3.48
N VAL A 62 8.59 9.18 3.14
CA VAL A 62 7.22 9.42 2.69
C VAL A 62 6.28 8.96 3.78
N CYS A 63 5.39 9.86 4.22
CA CYS A 63 4.44 9.59 5.30
C CYS A 63 3.00 9.61 4.77
N LEU A 64 2.23 8.61 5.12
CA LEU A 64 0.77 8.62 5.02
C LEU A 64 0.22 9.07 6.38
N VAL A 65 -0.49 10.20 6.40
CA VAL A 65 -1.02 10.82 7.63
C VAL A 65 -2.53 10.92 7.55
N GLY A 66 -3.23 10.54 8.61
CA GLY A 66 -4.68 10.69 8.71
C GLY A 66 -5.26 10.05 9.96
N ASP A 67 -6.35 10.63 10.47
CA ASP A 67 -7.04 10.14 11.67
C ASP A 67 -7.62 8.73 11.44
N ASP A 68 -8.02 8.41 10.22
CA ASP A 68 -8.60 7.13 9.85
C ASP A 68 -7.54 6.08 9.45
N VAL A 69 -6.27 6.46 9.33
CA VAL A 69 -5.21 5.53 8.87
C VAL A 69 -5.03 4.37 9.85
N LEU A 70 -5.12 4.64 11.16
CA LEU A 70 -5.04 3.61 12.21
C LEU A 70 -6.32 2.76 12.31
N ASN A 71 -7.48 3.38 12.02
CA ASN A 71 -8.78 2.72 12.12
C ASN A 71 -9.08 1.84 10.89
N GLN A 72 -8.41 2.08 9.77
CA GLN A 72 -8.53 1.24 8.58
C GLN A 72 -7.58 0.05 8.68
N SER A 73 -8.13 -1.11 9.05
CA SER A 73 -7.37 -2.36 8.99
C SER A 73 -6.77 -2.54 7.59
N GLY A 74 -5.45 -2.69 7.54
CA GLY A 74 -4.73 -2.91 6.28
C GLY A 74 -4.16 -1.67 5.59
N ALA A 75 -4.24 -0.46 6.17
CA ALA A 75 -3.67 0.75 5.56
C ALA A 75 -2.17 0.59 5.24
N THR A 76 -1.39 0.09 6.20
CA THR A 76 0.05 -0.19 5.99
C THR A 76 0.27 -1.23 4.88
N GLY A 77 -0.50 -2.32 4.90
CA GLY A 77 -0.44 -3.34 3.85
C GLY A 77 -0.76 -2.78 2.46
N ARG A 78 -1.79 -1.92 2.36
CA ARG A 78 -2.18 -1.24 1.11
C ARG A 78 -1.08 -0.30 0.62
N MET A 79 -0.44 0.47 1.52
CA MET A 79 0.68 1.34 1.17
C MET A 79 1.84 0.55 0.59
N LEU A 80 2.27 -0.52 1.29
CA LEU A 80 3.38 -1.37 0.84
C LEU A 80 3.05 -2.11 -0.47
N ALA A 81 1.83 -2.62 -0.61
CA ALA A 81 1.37 -3.27 -1.84
C ALA A 81 1.35 -2.31 -3.03
N THR A 82 0.93 -1.05 -2.80
CA THR A 82 0.93 -0.01 -3.83
C THR A 82 2.35 0.28 -4.30
N LEU A 83 3.29 0.48 -3.39
CA LEU A 83 4.69 0.72 -3.72
C LEU A 83 5.32 -0.47 -4.46
N GLY A 84 5.07 -1.69 -3.98
CA GLY A 84 5.56 -2.92 -4.61
C GLY A 84 5.03 -3.11 -6.03
N LYS A 85 3.73 -2.82 -6.28
CA LYS A 85 3.11 -2.89 -7.61
C LYS A 85 3.79 -1.95 -8.62
N HIS A 86 4.32 -0.84 -8.16
CA HIS A 86 5.03 0.14 -8.99
C HIS A 86 6.56 0.01 -8.92
N SER A 87 7.06 -1.14 -8.41
CA SER A 87 8.48 -1.45 -8.31
C SER A 87 9.30 -0.47 -7.47
N ILE A 88 8.63 0.27 -6.57
CA ILE A 88 9.28 1.20 -5.64
C ILE A 88 9.77 0.41 -4.43
N ARG A 89 11.09 0.39 -4.25
CA ARG A 89 11.71 -0.37 -3.16
C ARG A 89 11.63 0.41 -1.85
N VAL A 90 11.01 -0.20 -0.85
CA VAL A 90 11.00 0.30 0.52
C VAL A 90 12.25 -0.19 1.25
N ARG A 91 13.02 0.74 1.86
CA ARG A 91 14.22 0.46 2.63
C ARG A 91 13.91 0.13 4.08
N ALA A 92 13.00 0.89 4.68
CA ALA A 92 12.49 0.67 6.03
C ALA A 92 11.08 1.22 6.17
N THR A 93 10.37 0.74 7.20
CA THR A 93 9.06 1.24 7.60
C THR A 93 9.08 1.59 9.07
N ALA A 94 8.30 2.60 9.46
CA ALA A 94 8.04 2.90 10.85
C ALA A 94 6.58 3.26 11.04
N GLN A 95 5.99 2.71 12.10
CA GLN A 95 4.63 2.99 12.53
C GLN A 95 4.58 2.94 14.05
N GLY A 96 4.22 4.04 14.69
CA GLY A 96 3.97 4.08 16.12
C GLY A 96 2.60 3.53 16.47
N SER A 97 2.46 2.91 17.63
CA SER A 97 1.16 2.37 18.10
C SER A 97 0.11 3.46 18.39
N SER A 98 0.55 4.68 18.67
CA SER A 98 -0.29 5.85 18.95
C SER A 98 -0.25 6.90 17.84
N GLU A 99 0.53 6.68 16.80
CA GLU A 99 0.74 7.67 15.76
C GLU A 99 -0.26 7.49 14.62
N ARG A 100 -0.79 8.60 14.15
CA ARG A 100 -1.73 8.70 13.02
C ARG A 100 -1.00 8.70 11.69
N ASN A 101 0.17 8.07 11.63
CA ASN A 101 1.00 8.03 10.44
C ASN A 101 1.65 6.66 10.21
N VAL A 102 1.90 6.38 8.94
CA VAL A 102 2.76 5.30 8.49
C VAL A 102 3.86 5.91 7.64
N SER A 103 5.10 5.66 8.00
CA SER A 103 6.28 6.20 7.32
C SER A 103 7.03 5.11 6.59
N VAL A 104 7.46 5.40 5.37
CA VAL A 104 8.34 4.53 4.58
C VAL A 104 9.57 5.30 4.13
N ILE A 105 10.71 4.64 4.08
CA ILE A 105 11.95 5.17 3.51
C ILE A 105 12.11 4.59 2.12
N VAL A 106 12.21 5.48 1.13
CA VAL A 106 12.43 5.15 -0.28
C VAL A 106 13.65 5.92 -0.81
N ARG A 107 14.19 5.55 -1.97
CA ARG A 107 15.22 6.36 -2.60
C ARG A 107 14.67 7.73 -2.97
N SER A 108 15.46 8.79 -2.84
CA SER A 108 15.02 10.16 -3.11
C SER A 108 14.53 10.36 -4.55
N GLN A 109 15.13 9.66 -5.50
CA GLN A 109 14.68 9.67 -6.90
C GLN A 109 13.27 9.09 -7.09
N ASP A 110 12.84 8.17 -6.24
CA ASP A 110 11.55 7.48 -6.32
C ASP A 110 10.47 8.18 -5.46
N ALA A 111 10.84 9.24 -4.72
CA ALA A 111 9.95 9.85 -3.72
C ALA A 111 8.69 10.49 -4.36
N SER A 112 8.83 11.16 -5.48
CA SER A 112 7.71 11.78 -6.20
C SER A 112 6.73 10.74 -6.72
N ASP A 113 7.23 9.66 -7.30
CA ASP A 113 6.40 8.55 -7.79
C ASP A 113 5.74 7.82 -6.64
N ALA A 114 6.45 7.63 -5.51
CA ALA A 114 5.89 7.04 -4.31
C ALA A 114 4.70 7.86 -3.80
N ILE A 115 4.84 9.19 -3.68
CA ILE A 115 3.76 10.09 -3.26
C ILE A 115 2.58 9.99 -4.22
N TYR A 116 2.83 10.07 -5.53
CA TYR A 116 1.79 9.99 -6.55
C TYR A 116 0.99 8.69 -6.47
N HIS A 117 1.67 7.56 -6.41
CA HIS A 117 1.00 6.25 -6.37
C HIS A 117 0.29 5.99 -5.04
N ILE A 118 0.86 6.40 -3.90
CA ILE A 118 0.19 6.31 -2.61
C ILE A 118 -1.05 7.19 -2.60
N HIS A 119 -0.94 8.44 -3.06
CA HIS A 119 -2.07 9.36 -3.14
C HIS A 119 -3.21 8.76 -3.95
N ASN A 120 -2.94 8.30 -5.16
CA ASN A 120 -3.95 7.67 -6.01
C ASN A 120 -4.51 6.39 -5.39
N GLY A 121 -3.64 5.62 -4.73
CA GLY A 121 -4.06 4.41 -4.02
C GLY A 121 -5.02 4.65 -2.86
N PHE A 122 -4.96 5.80 -2.18
CA PHE A 122 -5.74 6.09 -0.97
C PHE A 122 -6.85 7.10 -1.18
N PHE A 123 -6.62 8.12 -2.00
CA PHE A 123 -7.50 9.28 -2.11
C PHE A 123 -8.17 9.41 -3.48
N ASP A 124 -7.60 8.75 -4.50
CA ASP A 124 -8.25 8.73 -5.80
C ASP A 124 -9.45 7.79 -5.72
N LYS A 125 -10.62 8.37 -5.50
CA LYS A 125 -11.90 7.72 -5.79
C LYS A 125 -12.04 7.72 -7.31
N SER A 126 -11.23 6.91 -7.99
CA SER A 126 -11.50 6.63 -9.40
C SER A 126 -12.96 6.26 -9.52
N PRO A 127 -13.73 6.90 -10.40
CA PRO A 127 -15.11 6.54 -10.58
C PRO A 127 -15.18 5.03 -10.80
N VAL A 128 -16.09 4.38 -10.10
CA VAL A 128 -16.31 2.94 -10.23
C VAL A 128 -16.39 2.65 -11.73
N LYS A 129 -15.44 1.85 -12.25
CA LYS A 129 -15.39 1.56 -13.67
C LYS A 129 -16.51 0.59 -14.01
N ASP A 130 -17.41 1.02 -14.88
CA ASP A 130 -18.47 0.15 -15.38
C ASP A 130 -17.91 -0.89 -16.35
N ILE A 131 -18.26 -2.13 -16.14
CA ILE A 131 -17.99 -3.26 -17.04
C ILE A 131 -19.32 -3.74 -17.57
N HIS A 132 -19.48 -3.68 -18.90
CA HIS A 132 -20.66 -4.23 -19.57
C HIS A 132 -20.37 -5.69 -19.98
N LEU A 133 -21.15 -6.62 -19.40
CA LEU A 133 -20.97 -8.05 -19.58
C LEU A 133 -22.10 -8.63 -20.44
N PHE A 134 -21.72 -9.39 -21.45
CA PHE A 134 -22.64 -10.21 -22.25
C PHE A 134 -22.35 -11.68 -21.98
N ILE A 135 -23.39 -12.45 -21.67
CA ILE A 135 -23.28 -13.88 -21.37
C ILE A 135 -23.96 -14.67 -22.49
N ALA A 136 -23.15 -15.35 -23.30
CA ALA A 136 -23.62 -16.28 -24.30
C ALA A 136 -23.73 -17.69 -23.67
N GLY A 137 -24.94 -18.22 -23.61
CA GLY A 137 -25.20 -19.50 -22.95
C GLY A 137 -25.81 -19.35 -21.55
N PHE A 138 -27.08 -18.95 -21.49
CA PHE A 138 -27.82 -18.81 -20.24
C PHE A 138 -28.45 -20.15 -19.80
N GLY A 139 -27.58 -21.16 -19.58
CA GLY A 139 -27.92 -22.44 -18.97
C GLY A 139 -27.63 -22.45 -17.46
N VAL A 140 -27.38 -23.62 -16.89
CA VAL A 140 -27.10 -23.79 -15.46
C VAL A 140 -25.93 -22.92 -14.99
N VAL A 141 -24.82 -22.93 -15.73
CA VAL A 141 -23.60 -22.17 -15.40
C VAL A 141 -23.82 -20.66 -15.56
N GLY A 142 -24.47 -20.23 -16.66
CA GLY A 142 -24.77 -18.82 -16.90
C GLY A 142 -25.69 -18.22 -15.82
N ARG A 143 -26.71 -18.96 -15.38
CA ARG A 143 -27.58 -18.56 -14.28
C ARG A 143 -26.81 -18.44 -12.96
N ALA A 144 -26.01 -19.45 -12.63
CA ALA A 144 -25.19 -19.41 -11.41
C ALA A 144 -24.22 -18.21 -11.40
N LEU A 145 -23.64 -17.86 -12.55
CA LEU A 145 -22.78 -16.68 -12.69
C LEU A 145 -23.54 -15.37 -12.44
N VAL A 146 -24.73 -15.22 -13.03
CA VAL A 146 -25.59 -14.04 -12.84
C VAL A 146 -25.97 -13.89 -11.36
N ASP A 147 -26.40 -14.97 -10.71
CA ASP A 147 -26.73 -15.00 -9.30
C ASP A 147 -25.53 -14.60 -8.43
N LEU A 148 -24.35 -15.05 -8.77
CA LEU A 148 -23.12 -14.75 -8.06
C LEU A 148 -22.73 -13.27 -8.19
N ILE A 149 -22.87 -12.69 -9.38
CA ILE A 149 -22.64 -11.27 -9.65
C ILE A 149 -23.65 -10.44 -8.86
N HIS A 150 -24.94 -10.79 -8.91
CA HIS A 150 -26.00 -10.08 -8.20
C HIS A 150 -25.77 -10.08 -6.68
N LYS A 151 -25.55 -11.26 -6.08
CA LYS A 151 -25.35 -11.42 -4.64
C LYS A 151 -24.07 -10.78 -4.10
N ASN A 152 -23.06 -10.61 -4.94
CA ASN A 152 -21.76 -10.08 -4.52
C ASN A 152 -21.39 -8.72 -5.15
N SER A 153 -22.34 -8.03 -5.75
CA SER A 153 -22.11 -6.75 -6.45
C SER A 153 -21.30 -5.76 -5.61
N ASP A 154 -21.73 -5.50 -4.38
CA ASP A 154 -21.06 -4.55 -3.48
C ASP A 154 -19.66 -5.00 -3.10
N LYS A 155 -19.46 -6.31 -2.86
CA LYS A 155 -18.14 -6.88 -2.56
C LYS A 155 -17.19 -6.78 -3.75
N ILE A 156 -17.71 -6.95 -4.97
CA ILE A 156 -16.95 -6.81 -6.21
C ILE A 156 -16.49 -5.36 -6.36
N VAL A 157 -17.39 -4.40 -6.19
CA VAL A 157 -17.06 -2.97 -6.23
C VAL A 157 -16.04 -2.62 -5.16
N ALA A 158 -16.24 -3.03 -3.92
CA ALA A 158 -15.31 -2.74 -2.82
C ALA A 158 -13.90 -3.31 -3.04
N ARG A 159 -13.79 -4.50 -3.64
CA ARG A 159 -12.50 -5.17 -3.89
C ARG A 159 -11.78 -4.69 -5.15
N THR A 160 -12.52 -4.36 -6.20
CA THR A 160 -11.96 -4.16 -7.54
C THR A 160 -12.10 -2.74 -8.06
N GLY A 161 -12.94 -1.90 -7.44
CA GLY A 161 -13.34 -0.60 -7.98
C GLY A 161 -14.12 -0.71 -9.30
N LYS A 162 -14.71 -1.89 -9.60
CA LYS A 162 -15.42 -2.15 -10.86
C LYS A 162 -16.85 -2.59 -10.58
N LYS A 163 -17.81 -1.99 -11.28
CA LYS A 163 -19.21 -2.38 -11.25
C LYS A 163 -19.55 -3.17 -12.50
N ILE A 164 -20.12 -4.36 -12.34
CA ILE A 164 -20.49 -5.22 -13.46
C ILE A 164 -21.97 -4.99 -13.77
N HIS A 165 -22.22 -4.57 -15.01
CA HIS A 165 -23.57 -4.48 -15.58
C HIS A 165 -23.75 -5.65 -16.55
N VAL A 166 -24.64 -6.57 -16.26
CA VAL A 166 -25.01 -7.62 -17.20
C VAL A 166 -25.94 -6.98 -18.22
N CYS A 167 -25.42 -6.72 -19.41
CA CYS A 167 -26.12 -6.01 -20.48
C CYS A 167 -26.75 -6.93 -21.50
N GLY A 168 -26.34 -8.21 -21.54
CA GLY A 168 -26.93 -9.16 -22.47
C GLY A 168 -26.84 -10.59 -21.97
N LEU A 169 -27.90 -11.32 -22.23
CA LEU A 169 -28.01 -12.75 -21.99
C LEU A 169 -28.54 -13.45 -23.26
N SER A 170 -27.98 -14.59 -23.60
CA SER A 170 -28.51 -15.39 -24.72
C SER A 170 -28.50 -16.87 -24.41
N ASN A 171 -29.44 -17.58 -24.99
CA ASN A 171 -29.45 -19.03 -25.08
C ASN A 171 -29.54 -19.47 -26.56
N SER A 172 -29.73 -20.75 -26.84
CA SER A 172 -29.81 -21.27 -28.21
C SER A 172 -31.05 -20.80 -29.00
N ARG A 173 -32.02 -20.12 -28.37
CA ARG A 173 -33.28 -19.76 -28.98
C ARG A 173 -33.62 -18.27 -28.90
N LYS A 174 -33.15 -17.58 -27.84
CA LYS A 174 -33.51 -16.20 -27.55
C LYS A 174 -32.30 -15.43 -27.03
N PHE A 175 -32.38 -14.09 -27.14
CA PHE A 175 -31.46 -13.19 -26.48
C PHE A 175 -32.22 -11.97 -25.95
N VAL A 176 -31.67 -11.35 -24.91
CA VAL A 176 -32.08 -10.06 -24.39
C VAL A 176 -30.85 -9.16 -24.25
N VAL A 177 -31.02 -7.88 -24.58
CA VAL A 177 -29.94 -6.88 -24.48
C VAL A 177 -30.54 -5.59 -23.91
N ASN A 178 -29.90 -5.04 -22.90
CA ASN A 178 -30.15 -3.71 -22.39
C ASN A 178 -28.80 -3.08 -21.98
N MET A 179 -28.35 -2.07 -22.71
CA MET A 179 -27.05 -1.43 -22.46
C MET A 179 -26.98 -0.70 -21.10
N ALA A 180 -28.12 -0.35 -20.52
CA ALA A 180 -28.17 0.22 -19.16
C ALA A 180 -28.00 -0.83 -18.06
N GLY A 181 -28.01 -2.12 -18.41
CA GLY A 181 -27.98 -3.26 -17.51
C GLY A 181 -29.36 -3.93 -17.40
N LEU A 182 -29.34 -5.24 -17.28
CA LEU A 182 -30.53 -6.06 -17.04
C LEU A 182 -30.85 -6.07 -15.55
N ASP A 183 -32.12 -6.12 -15.20
CA ASP A 183 -32.53 -6.38 -13.83
C ASP A 183 -32.27 -7.86 -13.52
N LEU A 184 -31.38 -8.09 -12.56
CA LEU A 184 -30.95 -9.43 -12.17
C LEU A 184 -31.77 -10.01 -11.03
N SER A 185 -32.76 -9.26 -10.51
CA SER A 185 -33.66 -9.73 -9.46
C SER A 185 -34.69 -10.78 -9.98
N ASP A 186 -35.01 -10.72 -11.28
CA ASP A 186 -35.82 -11.73 -11.95
C ASP A 186 -35.25 -12.10 -13.34
N PRO A 187 -34.23 -12.97 -13.38
CA PRO A 187 -33.57 -13.37 -14.63
C PRO A 187 -34.41 -14.37 -15.47
N VAL A 188 -35.64 -14.62 -15.13
CA VAL A 188 -36.47 -15.69 -15.76
C VAL A 188 -37.11 -15.26 -17.07
N ALA A 189 -37.00 -14.03 -17.51
CA ALA A 189 -37.60 -13.50 -18.73
C ALA A 189 -36.93 -13.91 -20.06
N LEU A 190 -36.02 -14.91 -20.05
CA LEU A 190 -35.39 -15.50 -21.26
C LEU A 190 -36.06 -16.80 -21.71
#